data_3519371e44d48254cd4d5fc47a74d7e3
#
_entry.id   3519371e44d48254cd4d5fc47a74d7e3
#
_cell.length_a   1.000
_cell.length_b   1.000
_cell.length_c   1.000
_cell.angle_alpha   90.00
_cell.angle_beta   90.00
_cell.angle_gamma   90.00
#
_symmetry.space_group_name_H-M   'P 1'
#
loop_
_entity.id
_entity.type
_entity.pdbx_description
1 polymer ?
#
loop_
_entity_poly.entity_id
_entity_poly.type
_entity_poly.pdbx_seq_one_letter_code
_entity_poly.pdbx_strand_id
1 'polypeptide(L)'
;MSRIAVMGAGAWGTGFAMLCASAGNDVVLWSRDLDVVADVNSEHCNRAYHPDLLLPDRVSATVDVHHALAGTDMVVLAVPAQCLRDNLSVWSTAIPREATVVSLLKGVEEIGRAHV
;
A
#
# COMPACT_ATOMS: atom_id res chain seq x y z
N MET A 1 -9.95 -12.57 7.88
CA MET A 1 -9.65 -11.83 6.64
C MET A 1 -9.72 -10.35 6.90
N SER A 2 -8.69 -9.63 6.56
CA SER A 2 -8.61 -8.18 6.79
C SER A 2 -8.55 -7.43 5.46
N ARG A 3 -8.91 -6.17 5.50
CA ARG A 3 -8.73 -5.26 4.37
C ARG A 3 -7.48 -4.42 4.65
N ILE A 4 -6.51 -4.49 3.75
CA ILE A 4 -5.20 -3.86 3.92
C ILE A 4 -4.98 -2.86 2.79
N ALA A 5 -4.62 -1.64 3.14
CA ALA A 5 -4.20 -0.64 2.17
C ALA A 5 -2.68 -0.58 2.16
N VAL A 6 -2.09 -0.71 0.98
CA VAL A 6 -0.65 -0.55 0.80
C VAL A 6 -0.43 0.76 0.05
N MET A 7 0.11 1.75 0.74
CA MET A 7 0.30 3.10 0.22
C MET A 7 1.66 3.21 -0.46
N GLY A 8 1.67 2.91 -1.74
CA GLY A 8 2.87 2.92 -2.57
C GLY A 8 3.04 1.60 -3.30
N ALA A 9 3.09 1.66 -4.63
CA ALA A 9 3.17 0.49 -5.49
C ALA A 9 4.55 0.31 -6.12
N GLY A 10 5.59 0.65 -5.39
CA GLY A 10 6.96 0.33 -5.78
C GLY A 10 7.26 -1.14 -5.50
N ALA A 11 8.53 -1.51 -5.58
CA ALA A 11 8.93 -2.91 -5.41
C ALA A 11 8.55 -3.47 -4.04
N TRP A 12 8.81 -2.73 -2.97
CA TRP A 12 8.51 -3.17 -1.61
C TRP A 12 7.01 -3.27 -1.36
N GLY A 13 6.25 -2.23 -1.75
CA GLY A 13 4.81 -2.23 -1.55
C GLY A 13 4.13 -3.34 -2.32
N THR A 14 4.51 -3.55 -3.57
CA THR A 14 3.94 -4.61 -4.40
C THR A 14 4.26 -5.99 -3.83
N GLY A 15 5.50 -6.20 -3.38
CA GLY A 15 5.88 -7.48 -2.76
C GLY A 15 5.12 -7.75 -1.48
N PHE A 16 4.95 -6.74 -0.64
CA PHE A 16 4.19 -6.88 0.60
C PHE A 16 2.71 -7.13 0.34
N ALA A 17 2.15 -6.46 -0.67
CA ALA A 17 0.77 -6.69 -1.09
C ALA A 17 0.55 -8.16 -1.49
N MET A 18 1.50 -8.73 -2.22
CA MET A 18 1.47 -10.14 -2.59
C MET A 18 1.42 -11.03 -1.34
N LEU A 19 2.26 -10.76 -0.37
CA LEU A 19 2.29 -11.55 0.86
C LEU A 19 0.97 -11.47 1.63
N CYS A 20 0.42 -10.27 1.75
CA CYS A 20 -0.84 -10.07 2.45
C CYS A 20 -2.00 -10.78 1.75
N ALA A 21 -2.07 -10.69 0.44
CA ALA A 21 -3.12 -11.35 -0.32
C ALA A 21 -2.98 -12.87 -0.28
N SER A 22 -1.76 -13.37 -0.29
CA SER A 22 -1.51 -14.81 -0.19
C SER A 22 -1.92 -15.36 1.17
N ALA A 23 -1.93 -14.50 2.19
CA ALA A 23 -2.40 -14.87 3.53
C ALA A 23 -3.93 -14.79 3.66
N GLY A 24 -4.65 -14.47 2.60
CA GLY A 24 -6.10 -14.44 2.59
C GLY A 24 -6.74 -13.09 2.83
N ASN A 25 -5.97 -12.01 2.77
CA ASN A 25 -6.49 -10.67 2.98
C ASN A 25 -6.85 -9.99 1.67
N ASP A 26 -7.78 -9.04 1.73
CA ASP A 26 -8.07 -8.17 0.61
C ASP A 26 -7.12 -6.99 0.65
N VAL A 27 -6.46 -6.70 -0.45
CA VAL A 27 -5.42 -5.67 -0.51
C VAL A 27 -5.75 -4.64 -1.56
N VAL A 28 -5.65 -3.37 -1.19
CA VAL A 28 -5.75 -2.25 -2.12
C VAL A 28 -4.39 -1.58 -2.17
N LEU A 29 -3.79 -1.54 -3.35
CA LEU A 29 -2.52 -0.87 -3.61
C LEU A 29 -2.82 0.55 -4.07
N TRP A 30 -2.28 1.52 -3.38
CA TRP A 30 -2.39 2.90 -3.83
C TRP A 30 -1.14 3.30 -4.60
N SER A 31 -1.34 3.95 -5.75
CA SER A 31 -0.28 4.57 -6.51
C SER A 31 -0.83 5.84 -7.16
N ARG A 32 0.01 6.83 -7.37
CA ARG A 32 -0.37 7.98 -8.15
C ARG A 32 -0.10 7.78 -9.65
N ASP A 33 0.48 6.65 -10.03
CA ASP A 33 0.76 6.31 -11.41
C ASP A 33 -0.40 5.51 -11.99
N LEU A 34 -1.15 6.12 -12.91
CA LEU A 34 -2.30 5.47 -13.54
C LEU A 34 -1.92 4.22 -14.32
N ASP A 35 -0.73 4.17 -14.89
CA ASP A 35 -0.27 3.00 -15.64
C ASP A 35 -0.07 1.80 -14.71
N VAL A 36 0.47 2.04 -13.53
CA VAL A 36 0.63 0.99 -12.52
C VAL A 36 -0.73 0.48 -12.07
N VAL A 37 -1.66 1.39 -11.80
CA VAL A 37 -3.01 1.01 -11.37
C VAL A 37 -3.71 0.18 -12.45
N ALA A 38 -3.63 0.61 -13.70
CA ALA A 38 -4.23 -0.14 -14.80
C ALA A 38 -3.61 -1.53 -14.95
N ASP A 39 -2.29 -1.62 -14.81
CA ASP A 39 -1.58 -2.88 -14.94
C ASP A 39 -2.01 -3.88 -13.85
N VAL A 40 -2.10 -3.43 -12.62
CA VAL A 40 -2.53 -4.26 -11.51
C VAL A 40 -3.97 -4.74 -11.70
N ASN A 41 -4.87 -3.83 -12.05
CA ASN A 41 -6.28 -4.18 -12.16
C ASN A 41 -6.62 -5.02 -13.39
N SER A 42 -5.90 -4.82 -14.50
CA SER A 42 -6.17 -5.53 -15.75
C SER A 42 -5.38 -6.81 -15.90
N GLU A 43 -4.10 -6.80 -15.53
CA GLU A 43 -3.18 -7.89 -15.79
C GLU A 43 -2.68 -8.57 -14.52
N HIS A 44 -3.09 -8.12 -13.35
CA HIS A 44 -2.67 -8.67 -12.06
C HIS A 44 -1.16 -8.66 -11.88
N CYS A 45 -0.50 -7.64 -12.39
CA CYS A 45 0.95 -7.51 -12.28
C CYS A 45 1.35 -6.04 -12.16
N ASN A 46 2.60 -5.82 -11.80
CA ASN A 46 3.19 -4.48 -11.74
C ASN A 46 4.53 -4.54 -12.47
N ARG A 47 4.47 -4.49 -13.79
CA ARG A 47 5.62 -4.71 -14.64
C ARG A 47 6.72 -3.67 -14.47
N ALA A 48 6.35 -2.48 -14.04
CA ALA A 48 7.33 -1.42 -13.80
C ALA A 48 8.29 -1.74 -12.65
N TYR A 49 7.81 -2.46 -11.63
CA TYR A 49 8.59 -2.72 -10.41
C TYR A 49 8.80 -4.20 -10.10
N HIS A 50 7.91 -5.07 -10.57
CA HIS A 50 7.99 -6.51 -10.36
C HIS A 50 7.52 -7.24 -11.60
N PRO A 51 8.31 -7.26 -12.68
CA PRO A 51 7.84 -7.80 -13.97
C PRO A 51 7.47 -9.27 -13.94
N ASP A 52 8.06 -10.05 -13.05
CA ASP A 52 7.83 -11.49 -13.00
C ASP A 52 6.81 -11.91 -11.95
N LEU A 53 6.22 -10.95 -11.22
CA LEU A 53 5.31 -11.28 -10.14
C LEU A 53 3.86 -11.19 -10.60
N LEU A 54 3.13 -12.30 -10.47
CA LEU A 54 1.69 -12.32 -10.73
C LEU A 54 0.96 -12.15 -9.40
N LEU A 55 0.11 -11.13 -9.31
CA LEU A 55 -0.61 -10.81 -8.08
C LEU A 55 -1.92 -11.58 -8.00
N PRO A 56 -2.32 -12.04 -6.80
CA PRO A 56 -3.63 -12.68 -6.62
C PRO A 56 -4.79 -11.73 -6.94
N ASP A 57 -5.95 -12.29 -7.25
CA ASP A 57 -7.16 -11.52 -7.54
C ASP A 57 -7.60 -10.62 -6.40
N ARG A 58 -7.17 -10.91 -5.18
CA ARG A 58 -7.50 -10.10 -4.01
C ARG A 58 -6.76 -8.77 -3.97
N VAL A 59 -5.77 -8.57 -4.84
CA VAL A 59 -5.05 -7.31 -4.96
C VAL A 59 -5.71 -6.46 -6.03
N SER A 60 -6.15 -5.27 -5.64
CA SER A 60 -6.62 -4.25 -6.58
C SER A 60 -5.79 -2.99 -6.37
N ALA A 61 -5.92 -2.02 -7.25
CA ALA A 61 -5.17 -0.79 -7.16
C ALA A 61 -6.05 0.42 -7.44
N THR A 62 -5.65 1.57 -6.92
CA THR A 62 -6.37 2.82 -7.13
C THR A 62 -5.42 4.01 -6.98
N VAL A 63 -5.76 5.12 -7.66
CA VAL A 63 -5.08 6.40 -7.44
C VAL A 63 -5.78 7.23 -6.36
N ASP A 64 -6.96 6.81 -5.92
CA ASP A 64 -7.77 7.54 -4.94
C ASP A 64 -7.40 7.12 -3.53
N VAL A 65 -6.81 8.04 -2.77
CA VAL A 65 -6.40 7.80 -1.38
C VAL A 65 -7.58 7.40 -0.50
N HIS A 66 -8.71 8.07 -0.67
CA HIS A 66 -9.88 7.78 0.16
C HIS A 66 -10.43 6.39 -0.10
N HIS A 67 -10.45 5.97 -1.36
CA HIS A 67 -10.86 4.62 -1.72
C HIS A 67 -9.91 3.58 -1.13
N ALA A 68 -8.61 3.83 -1.21
CA ALA A 68 -7.61 2.91 -0.69
C ALA A 68 -7.75 2.72 0.81
N LEU A 69 -7.98 3.79 1.55
CA LEU A 69 -7.97 3.77 3.01
C LEU A 69 -9.32 3.44 3.65
N ALA A 70 -10.41 3.50 2.89
CA ALA A 70 -11.75 3.30 3.44
C ALA A 70 -11.93 1.87 3.98
N GLY A 71 -12.33 1.76 5.24
CA GLY A 71 -12.65 0.47 5.85
C GLY A 71 -11.47 -0.46 6.06
N THR A 72 -10.24 0.06 6.03
CA THR A 72 -9.06 -0.79 6.20
C THR A 72 -8.81 -1.12 7.66
N ASP A 73 -8.28 -2.30 7.89
CA ASP A 73 -7.83 -2.76 9.22
C ASP A 73 -6.36 -2.48 9.42
N MET A 74 -5.60 -2.43 8.33
CA MET A 74 -4.17 -2.15 8.36
C MET A 74 -3.79 -1.24 7.20
N VAL A 75 -2.90 -0.30 7.46
CA VAL A 75 -2.35 0.60 6.46
C VAL A 75 -0.84 0.41 6.44
N VAL A 76 -0.30 0.08 5.27
CA VAL A 76 1.13 -0.13 5.08
C VAL A 76 1.69 1.07 4.32
N LEU A 77 2.66 1.74 4.90
CA LEU A 77 3.30 2.90 4.29
C LEU A 77 4.55 2.43 3.55
N ALA A 78 4.48 2.45 2.22
CA ALA A 78 5.54 1.94 1.35
C ALA A 78 6.02 2.96 0.32
N VAL A 79 5.73 4.24 0.57
CA VAL A 79 6.21 5.33 -0.28
C VAL A 79 7.52 5.87 0.26
N PRO A 80 8.33 6.57 -0.58
CA PRO A 80 9.51 7.25 -0.07
C PRO A 80 9.17 8.24 1.04
N ALA A 81 10.09 8.45 1.98
CA ALA A 81 9.88 9.31 3.14
C ALA A 81 9.41 10.71 2.77
N GLN A 82 9.95 11.27 1.67
CA GLN A 82 9.56 12.59 1.21
C GLN A 82 8.09 12.63 0.79
N CYS A 83 7.66 11.61 0.05
CA CYS A 83 6.26 11.50 -0.36
C CYS A 83 5.35 11.37 0.84
N LEU A 84 5.73 10.60 1.85
CA LEU A 84 4.96 10.45 3.07
C LEU A 84 4.79 11.79 3.77
N ARG A 85 5.88 12.55 3.93
CA ARG A 85 5.81 13.86 4.60
C ARG A 85 4.88 14.82 3.87
N ASP A 86 4.93 14.81 2.53
CA ASP A 86 4.11 15.72 1.74
C ASP A 86 2.61 15.38 1.81
N ASN A 87 2.27 14.14 2.11
CA ASN A 87 0.88 13.66 2.05
C ASN A 87 0.32 13.24 3.41
N LEU A 88 1.13 13.21 4.46
CA LEU A 88 0.72 12.63 5.73
C LEU A 88 -0.50 13.33 6.33
N SER A 89 -0.60 14.64 6.21
CA SER A 89 -1.73 15.39 6.76
C SER A 89 -3.05 14.97 6.10
N VAL A 90 -3.04 14.70 4.81
CA VAL A 90 -4.23 14.23 4.09
C VAL A 90 -4.52 12.78 4.44
N TRP A 91 -3.50 11.93 4.41
CA TRP A 91 -3.67 10.51 4.69
C TRP A 91 -4.13 10.25 6.11
N SER A 92 -3.59 11.00 7.07
CA SER A 92 -3.95 10.78 8.47
C SER A 92 -5.44 11.04 8.74
N THR A 93 -6.07 11.93 8.00
CA THR A 93 -7.51 12.17 8.14
C THR A 93 -8.34 11.05 7.50
N ALA A 94 -7.78 10.34 6.53
CA ALA A 94 -8.48 9.27 5.82
C ALA A 94 -8.23 7.88 6.42
N ILE A 95 -7.17 7.72 7.22
CA ILE A 95 -6.87 6.44 7.85
C ILE A 95 -7.90 6.18 8.97
N PRO A 96 -8.56 5.00 8.96
CA PRO A 96 -9.50 4.66 10.02
C PRO A 96 -8.82 4.71 11.38
N ARG A 97 -9.54 5.20 12.37
CA ARG A 97 -9.00 5.44 13.71
C ARG A 97 -8.38 4.18 14.34
N GLU A 98 -8.98 3.04 14.08
CA GLU A 98 -8.56 1.79 14.70
C GLU A 98 -7.61 0.97 13.82
N ALA A 99 -7.24 1.48 12.66
CA ALA A 99 -6.34 0.76 11.76
C ALA A 99 -4.93 0.72 12.33
N THR A 100 -4.28 -0.42 12.14
CA THR A 100 -2.85 -0.57 12.46
C THR A 100 -2.04 0.02 11.31
N VAL A 101 -1.05 0.84 11.63
CA VAL A 101 -0.19 1.46 10.62
C VAL A 101 1.20 0.84 10.69
N VAL A 102 1.67 0.33 9.57
CA VAL A 102 2.98 -0.31 9.44
C VAL A 102 3.80 0.44 8.39
N SER A 103 5.07 0.68 8.67
CA SER A 103 5.95 1.36 7.72
C SER A 103 7.01 0.42 7.17
N LEU A 104 7.16 0.43 5.83
CA LEU A 104 8.20 -0.31 5.12
C LEU A 104 9.29 0.63 4.60
N LEU A 105 9.32 1.87 5.07
CA LEU A 105 10.26 2.85 4.58
C LEU A 105 11.69 2.51 4.99
N LYS A 106 12.63 2.91 4.16
CA LYS A 106 14.02 2.91 4.57
C LYS A 106 14.13 3.84 5.79
N GLY A 107 14.76 3.39 6.83
CA GLY A 107 14.78 4.15 8.08
C GLY A 107 13.64 3.78 9.01
N VAL A 108 12.96 2.69 8.74
CA VAL A 108 11.89 2.16 9.58
C VAL A 108 12.31 2.07 11.05
N GLU A 109 13.56 1.71 11.31
CA GLU A 109 14.06 1.62 12.68
C GLU A 109 13.94 2.95 13.43
N GLU A 110 14.25 4.03 12.74
CA GLU A 110 14.15 5.36 13.34
C GLU A 110 12.70 5.74 13.60
N ILE A 111 11.83 5.42 12.65
CA ILE A 111 10.40 5.65 12.81
C ILE A 111 9.86 4.82 13.97
N GLY A 112 10.25 3.57 14.03
CA GLY A 112 9.85 2.68 15.11
C GLY A 112 10.26 3.21 16.48
N ARG A 113 11.47 3.73 16.59
CA ARG A 113 11.94 4.33 17.83
C ARG A 113 11.16 5.59 18.20
N ALA A 114 10.77 6.36 17.20
CA ALA A 114 9.99 7.57 17.45
C ALA A 114 8.59 7.26 17.95
N HIS A 115 8.05 6.11 17.60
CA HIS A 115 6.72 5.69 18.03
C HIS A 115 6.72 4.97 19.37
N VAL A 116 7.86 4.58 19.80
CA VAL A 116 8.03 3.95 21.11
C VAL A 116 8.20 4.97 22.22
#